data_be558aa9a54213dc49f542b16134548d
#
_entry.id   be558aa9a54213dc49f542b16134548d
#
_cell.length_a   1.000
_cell.length_b   1.000
_cell.length_c   1.000
_cell.angle_alpha   90.00
_cell.angle_beta   90.00
_cell.angle_gamma   90.00
#
_symmetry.space_group_name_H-M   'P 1'
#
loop_
_entity.id
_entity.type
_entity.pdbx_description
1 polymer ?
#
loop_
_entity_poly.entity_id
_entity_poly.type
_entity_poly.pdbx_seq_one_letter_code
_entity_poly.pdbx_strand_id
1 'polypeptide(L)'
;MHIAVITTAYKTPDWILARTWASLKNQSNQNWTWFVYDDSPTDFDGVARQIYGYQSDERYVVHYLRPLTASGGNIGLAKHNAFMWAEGNILLELDHDDELTPDALIEVRNTFVDAEIGFVYSDWCEILPDGTSGKYPDGWAFGYGDHYWDTEHNVWAMKAPPVNDVTLSHIVSAPNHLRAWRSSVYKELGGHDATLEVADDYDLVVRTAAVTKMHRIPKMLYKQHIGPMTAQRERNALIQELVAQIRAKHPEVIYGLE
;
A
#
# COMPACT_ATOMS: atom_id res chain seq x y z
N MET A 1 4.66 18.52 6.76
CA MET A 1 3.89 17.34 7.18
C MET A 1 4.85 16.17 7.32
N HIS A 2 4.72 15.40 8.38
CA HIS A 2 5.49 14.19 8.66
C HIS A 2 4.79 12.96 8.09
N ILE A 3 5.54 12.05 7.47
CA ILE A 3 5.02 10.83 6.85
C ILE A 3 5.37 9.63 7.73
N ALA A 4 4.36 8.90 8.19
CA ALA A 4 4.54 7.57 8.72
C ALA A 4 4.48 6.58 7.55
N VAL A 5 5.60 5.93 7.25
CA VAL A 5 5.64 4.80 6.31
C VAL A 5 5.39 3.54 7.10
N ILE A 6 4.40 2.76 6.70
CA ILE A 6 3.87 1.64 7.47
C ILE A 6 4.03 0.35 6.68
N THR A 7 4.69 -0.62 7.28
CA THR A 7 4.95 -1.93 6.69
C THR A 7 4.47 -3.03 7.63
N THR A 8 3.61 -3.91 7.12
CA THR A 8 3.32 -5.19 7.77
C THR A 8 4.25 -6.25 7.22
N ALA A 9 4.97 -6.97 8.09
CA ALA A 9 5.93 -7.99 7.72
C ALA A 9 5.48 -9.36 8.23
N TYR A 10 5.66 -10.41 7.42
CA TYR A 10 5.39 -11.79 7.80
C TYR A 10 6.46 -12.71 7.24
N LYS A 11 7.30 -13.27 8.10
CA LYS A 11 8.42 -14.19 7.72
C LYS A 11 9.28 -13.64 6.58
N THR A 12 9.50 -12.32 6.56
CA THR A 12 10.19 -11.63 5.48
C THR A 12 11.68 -11.99 5.47
N PRO A 13 12.21 -12.52 4.36
CA PRO A 13 13.64 -12.79 4.21
C PRO A 13 14.49 -11.51 4.31
N ASP A 14 15.71 -11.68 4.83
CA ASP A 14 16.63 -10.57 5.10
C ASP A 14 16.89 -9.69 3.85
N TRP A 15 17.14 -10.28 2.71
CA TRP A 15 17.45 -9.55 1.48
C TRP A 15 16.25 -8.77 0.92
N ILE A 16 15.03 -9.22 1.19
CA ILE A 16 13.79 -8.54 0.80
C ILE A 16 13.63 -7.26 1.62
N LEU A 17 13.62 -7.37 2.94
CA LEU A 17 13.45 -6.22 3.82
C LEU A 17 14.59 -5.20 3.68
N ALA A 18 15.83 -5.67 3.37
CA ALA A 18 16.96 -4.80 3.08
C ALA A 18 16.74 -3.94 1.83
N ARG A 19 16.04 -4.46 0.82
CA ARG A 19 15.66 -3.72 -0.38
C ARG A 19 14.67 -2.61 -0.07
N THR A 20 13.60 -2.94 0.66
CA THR A 20 12.61 -1.96 1.14
C THR A 20 13.27 -0.86 1.96
N TRP A 21 14.15 -1.22 2.90
CA TRP A 21 14.95 -0.27 3.68
C TRP A 21 15.83 0.63 2.81
N ALA A 22 16.51 0.07 1.81
CA ALA A 22 17.34 0.84 0.89
C ALA A 22 16.52 1.90 0.13
N SER A 23 15.31 1.57 -0.29
CA SER A 23 14.40 2.51 -0.98
C SER A 23 14.00 3.68 -0.08
N LEU A 24 13.80 3.44 1.22
CA LEU A 24 13.48 4.48 2.20
C LEU A 24 14.67 5.40 2.49
N LYS A 25 15.87 4.85 2.62
CA LYS A 25 17.08 5.68 2.81
C LYS A 25 17.35 6.62 1.63
N ASN A 26 16.98 6.21 0.43
CA ASN A 26 17.17 6.96 -0.79
C ASN A 26 16.10 8.04 -1.06
N GLN A 27 15.12 8.21 -0.17
CA GLN A 27 14.09 9.24 -0.35
C GLN A 27 14.69 10.66 -0.31
N SER A 28 14.27 11.51 -1.25
CA SER A 28 14.65 12.93 -1.29
C SER A 28 14.05 13.74 -0.13
N ASN A 29 12.88 13.33 0.35
CA ASN A 29 12.26 13.88 1.57
C ASN A 29 12.62 13.00 2.76
N GLN A 30 13.38 13.54 3.72
CA GLN A 30 13.82 12.82 4.93
C GLN A 30 12.88 13.03 6.15
N ASN A 31 11.73 13.67 5.99
CA ASN A 31 10.77 13.88 7.09
C ASN A 31 9.76 12.74 7.17
N TRP A 32 10.26 11.56 7.48
CA TRP A 32 9.49 10.34 7.62
C TRP A 32 9.96 9.50 8.81
N THR A 33 9.11 8.59 9.25
CA THR A 33 9.43 7.52 10.22
C THR A 33 8.91 6.20 9.65
N TRP A 34 9.70 5.14 9.77
CA TRP A 34 9.29 3.80 9.37
C TRP A 34 8.71 3.02 10.53
N PHE A 35 7.49 2.57 10.38
CA PHE A 35 6.77 1.72 11.35
C PHE A 35 6.66 0.31 10.79
N VAL A 36 7.34 -0.64 11.41
CA VAL A 36 7.32 -2.05 11.00
C VAL A 36 6.53 -2.86 12.02
N TYR A 37 5.41 -3.40 11.57
CA TYR A 37 4.57 -4.33 12.34
C TYR A 37 4.87 -5.76 11.88
N ASP A 38 5.50 -6.55 12.77
CA ASP A 38 5.93 -7.92 12.47
C ASP A 38 4.88 -8.93 12.95
N ASP A 39 4.07 -9.39 12.02
CA ASP A 39 3.03 -10.40 12.26
C ASP A 39 3.55 -11.84 12.18
N SER A 40 4.87 -12.03 12.17
CA SER A 40 5.49 -13.35 12.10
C SER A 40 5.23 -14.15 13.40
N PRO A 41 5.19 -15.49 13.31
CA PRO A 41 5.13 -16.34 14.48
C PRO A 41 6.32 -16.12 15.44
N THR A 42 6.12 -16.42 16.72
CA THR A 42 7.10 -16.11 17.78
C THR A 42 8.43 -16.85 17.64
N ASP A 43 8.46 -17.97 16.91
CA ASP A 43 9.65 -18.76 16.60
C ASP A 43 10.47 -18.22 15.40
N PHE A 44 9.99 -17.17 14.71
CA PHE A 44 10.69 -16.51 13.63
C PHE A 44 11.19 -15.13 14.07
N ASP A 45 12.51 -14.93 14.13
CA ASP A 45 13.14 -13.67 14.58
C ASP A 45 13.86 -12.88 13.47
N GLY A 46 13.75 -13.31 12.22
CA GLY A 46 14.45 -12.72 11.08
C GLY A 46 14.17 -11.24 10.90
N VAL A 47 12.88 -10.82 10.96
CA VAL A 47 12.50 -9.41 10.84
C VAL A 47 13.07 -8.58 11.99
N ALA A 48 12.92 -9.04 13.25
CA ALA A 48 13.40 -8.32 14.42
C ALA A 48 14.90 -8.03 14.35
N ARG A 49 15.71 -9.03 13.99
CA ARG A 49 17.17 -8.87 13.87
C ARG A 49 17.58 -7.79 12.88
N GLN A 50 16.89 -7.73 11.74
CA GLN A 50 17.17 -6.72 10.73
C GLN A 50 16.80 -5.32 11.21
N ILE A 51 15.59 -5.18 11.77
CA ILE A 51 15.11 -3.89 12.25
C ILE A 51 16.02 -3.34 13.36
N TYR A 52 16.49 -4.17 14.29
CA TYR A 52 17.47 -3.72 15.29
C TYR A 52 18.78 -3.23 14.65
N GLY A 53 19.21 -3.87 13.54
CA GLY A 53 20.34 -3.38 12.75
C GLY A 53 20.06 -2.01 12.11
N TYR A 54 18.85 -1.79 11.59
CA TYR A 54 18.47 -0.50 10.98
C TYR A 54 18.30 0.61 12.01
N GLN A 55 17.79 0.31 13.21
CA GLN A 55 17.67 1.24 14.33
C GLN A 55 19.04 1.74 14.85
N SER A 56 20.12 1.04 14.56
CA SER A 56 21.47 1.50 14.91
C SER A 56 21.97 2.68 14.08
N ASP A 57 21.31 2.99 12.96
CA ASP A 57 21.62 4.17 12.15
C ASP A 57 20.79 5.37 12.66
N GLU A 58 21.36 6.15 13.56
CA GLU A 58 20.71 7.28 14.24
C GLU A 58 20.17 8.39 13.30
N ARG A 59 20.51 8.33 12.00
CA ARG A 59 19.97 9.26 10.99
C ARG A 59 18.50 9.02 10.70
N TYR A 60 17.99 7.84 11.01
CA TYR A 60 16.64 7.41 10.67
C TYR A 60 15.87 6.96 11.92
N VAL A 61 14.58 7.24 11.93
CA VAL A 61 13.68 6.76 12.99
C VAL A 61 12.92 5.54 12.47
N VAL A 62 13.18 4.40 13.09
CA VAL A 62 12.51 3.12 12.78
C VAL A 62 11.84 2.59 14.04
N HIS A 63 10.55 2.41 13.99
CA HIS A 63 9.78 1.78 15.05
C HIS A 63 9.47 0.33 14.68
N TYR A 64 9.55 -0.56 15.66
CA TYR A 64 9.26 -1.97 15.50
C TYR A 64 8.27 -2.42 16.56
N LEU A 65 7.22 -3.08 16.12
CA LEU A 65 6.24 -3.72 16.98
C LEU A 65 6.01 -5.16 16.54
N ARG A 66 6.04 -6.07 17.49
CA ARG A 66 5.58 -7.45 17.33
C ARG A 66 4.48 -7.73 18.34
N PRO A 67 3.28 -8.15 17.89
CA PRO A 67 2.20 -8.47 18.80
C PRO A 67 2.51 -9.74 19.59
N LEU A 68 1.90 -9.90 20.77
CA LEU A 68 2.00 -11.13 21.56
C LEU A 68 1.38 -12.33 20.83
N THR A 69 0.39 -12.08 19.99
CA THR A 69 -0.28 -13.09 19.17
C THR A 69 -0.38 -12.56 17.75
N ALA A 70 0.16 -13.30 16.80
CA ALA A 70 0.05 -13.00 15.37
C ALA A 70 -1.41 -13.07 14.90
N SER A 71 -1.73 -12.38 13.81
CA SER A 71 -3.10 -12.33 13.25
C SER A 71 -3.63 -13.67 12.73
N GLY A 72 -2.74 -14.67 12.61
CA GLY A 72 -3.09 -15.97 12.03
C GLY A 72 -3.29 -15.93 10.51
N GLY A 73 -2.77 -14.89 9.84
CA GLY A 73 -2.88 -14.67 8.39
C GLY A 73 -4.07 -13.78 8.00
N ASN A 74 -4.70 -13.11 8.97
CA ASN A 74 -5.68 -12.06 8.72
C ASN A 74 -4.92 -10.76 8.37
N ILE A 75 -4.89 -10.41 7.09
CA ILE A 75 -4.15 -9.25 6.57
C ILE A 75 -4.78 -7.95 7.06
N GLY A 76 -6.11 -7.84 7.05
CA GLY A 76 -6.81 -6.66 7.51
C GLY A 76 -6.56 -6.37 8.98
N LEU A 77 -6.53 -7.40 9.85
CA LEU A 77 -6.18 -7.23 11.27
C LEU A 77 -4.73 -6.75 11.45
N ALA A 78 -3.78 -7.34 10.74
CA ALA A 78 -2.38 -6.93 10.81
C ALA A 78 -2.20 -5.49 10.34
N LYS A 79 -2.78 -5.10 9.20
CA LYS A 79 -2.75 -3.72 8.69
C LYS A 79 -3.47 -2.74 9.61
N HIS A 80 -4.66 -3.11 10.11
CA HIS A 80 -5.37 -2.29 11.09
C HIS A 80 -4.48 -1.94 12.29
N ASN A 81 -3.88 -2.95 12.92
CA ASN A 81 -3.03 -2.75 14.09
C ASN A 81 -1.79 -1.91 13.77
N ALA A 82 -1.15 -2.15 12.62
CA ALA A 82 0.02 -1.41 12.16
C ALA A 82 -0.27 0.08 11.98
N PHE A 83 -1.36 0.40 11.29
CA PHE A 83 -1.73 1.78 10.98
C PHE A 83 -2.28 2.53 12.20
N MET A 84 -3.04 1.85 13.08
CA MET A 84 -3.55 2.46 14.31
C MET A 84 -2.44 2.77 15.31
N TRP A 85 -1.34 2.02 15.28
CA TRP A 85 -0.15 2.27 16.09
C TRP A 85 0.72 3.41 15.53
N ALA A 86 0.74 3.62 14.21
CA ALA A 86 1.61 4.57 13.57
C ALA A 86 1.19 6.04 13.81
N GLU A 87 2.18 6.92 13.94
CA GLU A 87 1.98 8.35 14.18
C GLU A 87 2.58 9.20 13.06
N GLY A 88 1.75 10.03 12.41
CA GLY A 88 2.13 10.93 11.34
C GLY A 88 0.98 11.78 10.86
N ASN A 89 1.26 12.82 10.06
CA ASN A 89 0.23 13.59 9.38
C ASN A 89 -0.33 12.83 8.16
N ILE A 90 0.52 12.02 7.56
CA ILE A 90 0.26 11.18 6.40
C ILE A 90 0.64 9.76 6.78
N LEU A 91 -0.24 8.81 6.51
CA LEU A 91 -0.03 7.36 6.68
C LEU A 91 0.13 6.75 5.29
N LEU A 92 1.32 6.23 4.99
CA LEU A 92 1.68 5.66 3.70
C LEU A 92 1.92 4.16 3.83
N GLU A 93 1.24 3.38 3.02
CA GLU A 93 1.42 1.93 2.94
C GLU A 93 2.63 1.58 2.06
N LEU A 94 3.53 0.75 2.61
CA LEU A 94 4.63 0.16 1.87
C LEU A 94 4.74 -1.31 2.24
N ASP A 95 4.49 -2.20 1.30
CA ASP A 95 4.61 -3.63 1.53
C ASP A 95 6.07 -4.04 1.79
N HIS A 96 6.25 -5.10 2.59
CA HIS A 96 7.58 -5.49 3.09
C HIS A 96 8.55 -5.97 2.00
N ASP A 97 8.05 -6.25 0.81
CA ASP A 97 8.78 -6.78 -0.34
C ASP A 97 8.85 -5.81 -1.53
N ASP A 98 8.40 -4.56 -1.33
CA ASP A 98 8.33 -3.56 -2.38
C ASP A 98 9.28 -2.37 -2.14
N GLU A 99 9.31 -1.44 -3.10
CA GLU A 99 10.19 -0.26 -3.08
C GLU A 99 9.44 1.01 -3.48
N LEU A 100 9.83 2.12 -2.88
CA LEU A 100 9.47 3.46 -3.34
C LEU A 100 10.54 4.03 -4.28
N THR A 101 10.14 4.83 -5.27
CA THR A 101 11.12 5.65 -6.02
C THR A 101 11.68 6.78 -5.14
N PRO A 102 12.84 7.33 -5.47
CA PRO A 102 13.50 8.34 -4.61
C PRO A 102 12.69 9.61 -4.36
N ASP A 103 11.76 9.95 -5.23
CA ASP A 103 10.90 11.13 -5.13
C ASP A 103 9.50 10.84 -4.57
N ALA A 104 9.19 9.59 -4.23
CA ALA A 104 7.84 9.20 -3.81
C ALA A 104 7.33 10.01 -2.62
N LEU A 105 8.11 10.13 -1.55
CA LEU A 105 7.66 10.81 -0.34
C LEU A 105 7.53 12.33 -0.50
N ILE A 106 8.35 12.95 -1.35
CA ILE A 106 8.23 14.39 -1.63
C ILE A 106 6.98 14.69 -2.46
N GLU A 107 6.66 13.87 -3.46
CA GLU A 107 5.47 14.02 -4.29
C GLU A 107 4.19 13.82 -3.47
N VAL A 108 4.14 12.79 -2.63
CA VAL A 108 3.04 12.57 -1.69
C VAL A 108 2.85 13.76 -0.77
N ARG A 109 3.93 14.24 -0.12
CA ARG A 109 3.88 15.39 0.78
C ARG A 109 3.36 16.66 0.10
N ASN A 110 3.85 16.91 -1.11
CA ASN A 110 3.47 18.10 -1.89
C ASN A 110 1.99 18.05 -2.30
N THR A 111 1.48 16.88 -2.65
CA THR A 111 0.07 16.69 -2.98
C THR A 111 -0.84 16.97 -1.79
N PHE A 112 -0.47 16.53 -0.59
CA PHE A 112 -1.26 16.79 0.63
C PHE A 112 -1.21 18.23 1.14
N VAL A 113 -0.49 19.15 0.47
CA VAL A 113 -0.61 20.60 0.75
C VAL A 113 -2.04 21.09 0.48
N ASP A 114 -2.72 20.54 -0.52
CA ASP A 114 -4.16 20.72 -0.69
C ASP A 114 -4.91 20.02 0.45
N ALA A 115 -5.57 20.81 1.30
CA ALA A 115 -6.27 20.30 2.48
C ALA A 115 -7.53 19.49 2.15
N GLU A 116 -8.07 19.62 0.94
CA GLU A 116 -9.25 18.87 0.49
C GLU A 116 -8.91 17.41 0.13
N ILE A 117 -7.62 17.13 -0.16
CA ILE A 117 -7.17 15.79 -0.50
C ILE A 117 -6.98 14.95 0.77
N GLY A 118 -7.75 13.90 0.89
CA GLY A 118 -7.65 12.95 2.00
C GLY A 118 -6.95 11.64 1.63
N PHE A 119 -6.82 11.34 0.33
CA PHE A 119 -6.16 10.14 -0.17
C PHE A 119 -5.37 10.42 -1.44
N VAL A 120 -4.19 9.82 -1.52
CA VAL A 120 -3.29 9.93 -2.67
C VAL A 120 -2.88 8.56 -3.14
N TYR A 121 -2.83 8.37 -4.46
CA TYR A 121 -2.31 7.18 -5.10
C TYR A 121 -1.46 7.53 -6.33
N SER A 122 -0.66 6.59 -6.81
CA SER A 122 0.24 6.84 -7.95
C SER A 122 0.17 5.74 -9.00
N ASP A 123 0.93 5.91 -10.06
CA ASP A 123 1.27 4.84 -10.97
C ASP A 123 2.33 3.92 -10.33
N TRP A 124 2.43 2.69 -10.82
CA TRP A 124 3.36 1.69 -10.31
C TRP A 124 4.01 0.88 -11.44
N CYS A 125 5.02 0.12 -11.13
CA CYS A 125 5.51 -0.93 -12.03
C CYS A 125 5.57 -2.28 -11.31
N GLU A 126 5.52 -3.34 -12.08
CA GLU A 126 5.79 -4.70 -11.58
C GLU A 126 7.20 -5.12 -11.97
N ILE A 127 7.99 -5.54 -10.99
CA ILE A 127 9.32 -6.11 -11.20
C ILE A 127 9.21 -7.63 -11.11
N LEU A 128 9.50 -8.29 -12.20
CA LEU A 128 9.46 -9.75 -12.31
C LEU A 128 10.70 -10.40 -11.65
N PRO A 129 10.68 -11.71 -11.35
CA PRO A 129 11.81 -12.40 -10.70
C PRO A 129 13.14 -12.31 -11.45
N ASP A 130 13.11 -12.10 -12.76
CA ASP A 130 14.30 -11.91 -13.61
C ASP A 130 14.82 -10.46 -13.62
N GLY A 131 14.17 -9.56 -12.88
CA GLY A 131 14.51 -8.14 -12.79
C GLY A 131 13.95 -7.28 -13.93
N THR A 132 13.22 -7.84 -14.87
CA THR A 132 12.51 -7.08 -15.92
C THR A 132 11.20 -6.53 -15.39
N SER A 133 10.63 -5.52 -16.07
CA SER A 133 9.31 -5.01 -15.73
C SER A 133 8.20 -5.70 -16.51
N GLY A 134 7.12 -6.05 -15.81
CA GLY A 134 5.89 -6.52 -16.42
C GLY A 134 5.21 -5.44 -17.26
N LYS A 135 4.56 -5.84 -18.35
CA LYS A 135 3.67 -4.98 -19.14
C LYS A 135 2.31 -5.65 -19.26
N TYR A 136 1.26 -4.94 -18.86
CA TYR A 136 -0.09 -5.44 -19.03
C TYR A 136 -0.55 -5.30 -20.49
N PRO A 137 -1.48 -6.16 -20.95
CA PRO A 137 -2.07 -6.03 -22.28
C PRO A 137 -2.75 -4.68 -22.48
N ASP A 138 -2.80 -4.19 -23.72
CA ASP A 138 -3.56 -3.00 -24.05
C ASP A 138 -5.04 -3.19 -23.67
N GLY A 139 -5.65 -2.18 -23.07
CA GLY A 139 -7.04 -2.25 -22.60
C GLY A 139 -7.26 -3.09 -21.33
N TRP A 140 -6.22 -3.37 -20.56
CA TRP A 140 -6.36 -4.02 -19.26
C TRP A 140 -7.32 -3.24 -18.33
N ALA A 141 -7.75 -3.85 -17.24
CA ALA A 141 -8.72 -3.26 -16.31
C ALA A 141 -10.00 -2.78 -17.04
N PHE A 142 -10.56 -3.64 -17.90
CA PHE A 142 -11.78 -3.34 -18.67
C PHE A 142 -11.69 -2.09 -19.56
N GLY A 143 -10.49 -1.74 -20.01
CA GLY A 143 -10.24 -0.54 -20.84
C GLY A 143 -9.93 0.74 -20.06
N TYR A 144 -9.94 0.70 -18.73
CA TYR A 144 -9.59 1.85 -17.89
C TYR A 144 -8.09 1.93 -17.57
N GLY A 145 -7.36 0.84 -17.75
CA GLY A 145 -5.92 0.77 -17.55
C GLY A 145 -5.14 1.18 -18.80
N ASP A 146 -3.97 1.73 -18.56
CA ASP A 146 -3.02 2.16 -19.58
C ASP A 146 -1.59 1.90 -19.07
N HIS A 147 -0.59 2.04 -19.90
CA HIS A 147 0.81 1.89 -19.52
C HIS A 147 1.69 2.83 -20.34
N TYR A 148 2.90 3.10 -19.84
CA TYR A 148 3.92 3.87 -20.52
C TYR A 148 5.31 3.36 -20.16
N TRP A 149 6.28 3.67 -21.02
CA TRP A 149 7.67 3.42 -20.70
C TRP A 149 8.22 4.55 -19.85
N ASP A 150 8.59 4.24 -18.60
CA ASP A 150 9.25 5.19 -17.72
C ASP A 150 10.75 5.20 -18.03
N THR A 151 11.20 6.32 -18.62
CA THR A 151 12.59 6.45 -19.07
C THR A 151 13.57 6.72 -17.94
N GLU A 152 13.09 7.25 -16.80
CA GLU A 152 13.92 7.52 -15.64
C GLU A 152 14.34 6.23 -14.93
N HIS A 153 13.40 5.31 -14.79
CA HIS A 153 13.61 4.04 -14.10
C HIS A 153 13.84 2.86 -15.05
N ASN A 154 13.71 3.08 -16.36
CA ASN A 154 13.87 2.06 -17.40
C ASN A 154 12.93 0.85 -17.20
N VAL A 155 11.63 1.11 -16.99
CA VAL A 155 10.59 0.11 -16.71
C VAL A 155 9.28 0.44 -17.43
N TRP A 156 8.44 -0.57 -17.64
CA TRP A 156 7.04 -0.38 -17.97
C TRP A 156 6.25 0.02 -16.72
N ALA A 157 5.65 1.20 -16.76
CA ALA A 157 4.79 1.70 -15.70
C ALA A 157 3.32 1.48 -16.06
N MET A 158 2.53 1.02 -15.08
CA MET A 158 1.09 0.93 -15.16
C MET A 158 0.49 2.25 -14.70
N LYS A 159 -0.34 2.82 -15.55
CA LYS A 159 -1.08 4.03 -15.25
C LYS A 159 -2.29 3.67 -14.41
N ALA A 160 -2.33 4.14 -13.17
CA ALA A 160 -3.43 3.83 -12.27
C ALA A 160 -4.78 4.33 -12.84
N PRO A 161 -5.80 3.46 -12.93
CA PRO A 161 -7.14 3.89 -13.31
C PRO A 161 -7.67 4.97 -12.36
N PRO A 162 -8.53 5.88 -12.82
CA PRO A 162 -9.21 6.81 -11.92
C PRO A 162 -10.06 6.04 -10.91
N VAL A 163 -10.19 6.57 -9.69
CA VAL A 163 -11.11 6.01 -8.69
C VAL A 163 -12.45 6.72 -8.82
N ASN A 164 -13.47 5.99 -9.21
CA ASN A 164 -14.85 6.43 -9.32
C ASN A 164 -15.80 5.22 -9.20
N ASP A 165 -17.11 5.46 -9.22
CA ASP A 165 -18.15 4.44 -9.14
C ASP A 165 -17.96 3.32 -10.17
N VAL A 166 -17.68 3.67 -11.42
CA VAL A 166 -17.49 2.71 -12.52
C VAL A 166 -16.26 1.82 -12.25
N THR A 167 -15.10 2.41 -11.96
CA THR A 167 -13.87 1.62 -11.74
C THR A 167 -13.95 0.79 -10.47
N LEU A 168 -14.53 1.30 -9.38
CA LEU A 168 -14.74 0.56 -8.15
C LEU A 168 -15.71 -0.62 -8.34
N SER A 169 -16.70 -0.49 -9.24
CA SER A 169 -17.62 -1.60 -9.54
C SER A 169 -16.99 -2.75 -10.34
N HIS A 170 -15.89 -2.50 -11.05
CA HIS A 170 -15.27 -3.48 -11.94
C HIS A 170 -13.89 -3.95 -11.50
N ILE A 171 -13.09 -3.07 -10.84
CA ILE A 171 -11.67 -3.29 -10.59
C ILE A 171 -11.41 -3.34 -9.08
N VAL A 172 -10.98 -4.49 -8.58
CA VAL A 172 -10.69 -4.68 -7.14
C VAL A 172 -9.39 -3.98 -6.73
N SER A 173 -8.42 -3.93 -7.64
CA SER A 173 -7.08 -3.35 -7.41
C SER A 173 -6.92 -1.93 -7.96
N ALA A 174 -7.97 -1.10 -7.93
CA ALA A 174 -7.87 0.30 -8.34
C ALA A 174 -8.19 1.22 -7.15
N PRO A 175 -7.19 1.95 -6.63
CA PRO A 175 -5.79 1.96 -7.05
C PRO A 175 -4.99 0.79 -6.44
N ASN A 176 -3.95 0.31 -7.13
CA ASN A 176 -3.05 -0.69 -6.60
C ASN A 176 -2.14 -0.04 -5.53
N HIS A 177 -0.95 0.40 -5.88
CA HIS A 177 0.01 1.14 -5.05
C HIS A 177 0.52 2.37 -5.84
N LEU A 178 1.11 3.38 -5.29
CA LEU A 178 1.26 3.74 -3.88
C LEU A 178 -0.10 4.12 -3.29
N ARG A 179 -0.29 3.94 -1.99
CA ARG A 179 -1.50 4.40 -1.27
C ARG A 179 -1.09 5.18 -0.03
N ALA A 180 -1.64 6.39 0.13
CA ALA A 180 -1.39 7.21 1.31
C ALA A 180 -2.65 7.98 1.72
N TRP A 181 -2.92 8.01 3.01
CA TRP A 181 -4.06 8.70 3.61
C TRP A 181 -3.60 9.89 4.47
N ARG A 182 -4.40 10.95 4.47
CA ARG A 182 -4.36 11.92 5.56
C ARG A 182 -4.75 11.22 6.85
N SER A 183 -3.96 11.35 7.89
CA SER A 183 -4.16 10.61 9.15
C SER A 183 -5.54 10.86 9.77
N SER A 184 -6.08 12.09 9.67
CA SER A 184 -7.43 12.38 10.16
C SER A 184 -8.51 11.61 9.41
N VAL A 185 -8.43 11.52 8.08
CA VAL A 185 -9.38 10.76 7.25
C VAL A 185 -9.29 9.26 7.55
N TYR A 186 -8.08 8.71 7.63
CA TYR A 186 -7.89 7.30 7.98
C TYR A 186 -8.52 6.94 9.33
N LYS A 187 -8.30 7.79 10.35
CA LYS A 187 -8.85 7.59 11.70
C LYS A 187 -10.37 7.76 11.75
N GLU A 188 -10.92 8.73 11.02
CA GLU A 188 -12.36 8.94 10.91
C GLU A 188 -13.07 7.71 10.31
N LEU A 189 -12.45 7.09 9.31
CA LEU A 189 -12.94 5.85 8.69
C LEU A 189 -12.79 4.61 9.59
N GLY A 190 -12.05 4.69 10.71
CA GLY A 190 -11.74 3.54 11.55
C GLY A 190 -10.65 2.63 10.99
N GLY A 191 -9.98 3.05 9.89
CA GLY A 191 -8.89 2.30 9.27
C GLY A 191 -9.31 1.05 8.50
N HIS A 192 -8.39 0.11 8.32
CA HIS A 192 -8.66 -1.21 7.72
C HIS A 192 -9.67 -1.99 8.57
N ASP A 193 -10.57 -2.73 7.93
CA ASP A 193 -11.51 -3.59 8.65
C ASP A 193 -10.78 -4.85 9.15
N ALA A 194 -10.57 -4.92 10.47
CA ALA A 194 -9.87 -6.02 11.11
C ALA A 194 -10.58 -7.39 11.00
N THR A 195 -11.82 -7.42 10.54
CA THR A 195 -12.58 -8.66 10.33
C THR A 195 -12.35 -9.27 8.93
N LEU A 196 -11.79 -8.50 8.00
CA LEU A 196 -11.49 -8.94 6.65
C LEU A 196 -10.12 -9.61 6.58
N GLU A 197 -10.08 -10.91 6.31
CA GLU A 197 -8.81 -11.62 6.15
C GLU A 197 -8.01 -11.18 4.92
N VAL A 198 -8.71 -10.72 3.87
CA VAL A 198 -8.20 -10.15 2.61
C VAL A 198 -9.21 -9.14 2.06
N ALA A 199 -8.87 -8.41 0.99
CA ALA A 199 -9.70 -7.36 0.40
C ALA A 199 -10.01 -6.17 1.35
N ASP A 200 -9.29 -6.07 2.45
CA ASP A 200 -9.33 -4.98 3.41
C ASP A 200 -8.95 -3.64 2.78
N ASP A 201 -8.03 -3.66 1.82
CA ASP A 201 -7.62 -2.52 1.01
C ASP A 201 -8.73 -2.03 0.09
N TYR A 202 -9.46 -2.93 -0.59
CA TYR A 202 -10.58 -2.56 -1.43
C TYR A 202 -11.72 -1.95 -0.59
N ASP A 203 -12.07 -2.55 0.55
CA ASP A 203 -13.06 -2.00 1.49
C ASP A 203 -12.68 -0.58 1.95
N LEU A 204 -11.42 -0.39 2.35
CA LEU A 204 -10.95 0.92 2.81
C LEU A 204 -10.97 1.96 1.68
N VAL A 205 -10.58 1.60 0.46
CA VAL A 205 -10.65 2.49 -0.71
C VAL A 205 -12.07 2.91 -1.01
N VAL A 206 -13.04 1.97 -0.99
CA VAL A 206 -14.46 2.26 -1.18
C VAL A 206 -14.96 3.25 -0.12
N ARG A 207 -14.69 3.01 1.16
CA ARG A 207 -15.06 3.92 2.25
C ARG A 207 -14.38 5.28 2.15
N THR A 208 -13.13 5.30 1.68
CA THR A 208 -12.38 6.56 1.45
C THR A 208 -13.03 7.38 0.33
N ALA A 209 -13.43 6.75 -0.77
CA ALA A 209 -14.07 7.43 -1.90
C ALA A 209 -15.39 8.13 -1.51
N ALA A 210 -16.07 7.63 -0.48
CA ALA A 210 -17.32 8.22 0.02
C ALA A 210 -17.14 9.53 0.80
N VAL A 211 -15.95 9.77 1.37
CA VAL A 211 -15.78 10.84 2.38
C VAL A 211 -14.77 11.91 2.01
N THR A 212 -13.91 11.67 1.00
CA THR A 212 -12.84 12.61 0.69
C THR A 212 -12.45 12.63 -0.78
N LYS A 213 -11.84 13.74 -1.20
CA LYS A 213 -11.21 13.85 -2.51
C LYS A 213 -9.98 12.94 -2.60
N MET A 214 -9.96 12.11 -3.62
CA MET A 214 -8.84 11.24 -3.95
C MET A 214 -8.04 11.83 -5.11
N HIS A 215 -6.72 11.78 -5.02
CA HIS A 215 -5.85 12.36 -6.04
C HIS A 215 -4.83 11.36 -6.57
N ARG A 216 -4.76 11.21 -7.90
CA ARG A 216 -3.72 10.45 -8.57
C ARG A 216 -2.50 11.33 -8.84
N ILE A 217 -1.33 10.92 -8.38
CA ILE A 217 -0.06 11.48 -8.84
C ILE A 217 0.31 10.75 -10.14
N PRO A 218 0.39 11.46 -11.28
CA PRO A 218 0.65 10.82 -12.58
C PRO A 218 2.15 10.52 -12.78
N LYS A 219 2.74 9.80 -11.84
CA LYS A 219 4.14 9.35 -11.83
C LYS A 219 4.22 7.94 -11.30
N MET A 220 5.17 7.16 -11.80
CA MET A 220 5.52 5.85 -11.26
C MET A 220 6.34 6.03 -9.98
N LEU A 221 5.71 5.85 -8.81
CA LEU A 221 6.32 6.08 -7.51
C LEU A 221 6.52 4.79 -6.70
N TYR A 222 6.04 3.66 -7.19
CA TYR A 222 6.03 2.39 -6.50
C TYR A 222 6.49 1.24 -7.39
N LYS A 223 7.40 0.42 -6.89
CA LYS A 223 7.89 -0.79 -7.56
C LYS A 223 7.41 -2.01 -6.80
N GLN A 224 6.41 -2.69 -7.37
CA GLN A 224 5.88 -3.93 -6.84
C GLN A 224 6.71 -5.10 -7.33
N HIS A 225 7.28 -5.88 -6.42
CA HIS A 225 8.04 -7.08 -6.76
C HIS A 225 7.16 -8.32 -6.79
N ILE A 226 7.06 -8.92 -7.97
CA ILE A 226 6.18 -10.08 -8.18
C ILE A 226 6.88 -11.37 -7.72
N GLY A 227 6.42 -11.90 -6.59
CA GLY A 227 6.83 -13.20 -6.09
C GLY A 227 6.12 -14.39 -6.79
N PRO A 228 6.61 -15.62 -6.58
CA PRO A 228 5.94 -16.82 -7.10
C PRO A 228 4.57 -17.07 -6.45
N MET A 229 4.41 -16.63 -5.22
CA MET A 229 3.21 -16.79 -4.41
C MET A 229 2.75 -15.43 -3.92
N THR A 230 1.51 -15.04 -4.22
CA THR A 230 0.90 -13.81 -3.71
C THR A 230 -0.42 -14.15 -3.02
N ALA A 231 -0.80 -13.39 -1.99
CA ALA A 231 -2.08 -13.56 -1.30
C ALA A 231 -3.26 -13.53 -2.30
N GLN A 232 -3.18 -12.69 -3.33
CA GLN A 232 -4.17 -12.61 -4.39
C GLN A 232 -4.35 -13.93 -5.15
N ARG A 233 -3.26 -14.63 -5.47
CA ARG A 233 -3.35 -15.92 -6.19
C ARG A 233 -3.85 -17.05 -5.30
N GLU A 234 -3.38 -17.10 -4.06
CA GLU A 234 -3.73 -18.15 -3.10
C GLU A 234 -5.17 -18.04 -2.60
N ARG A 235 -5.67 -16.82 -2.43
CA ARG A 235 -6.97 -16.54 -1.79
C ARG A 235 -7.99 -15.91 -2.73
N ASN A 236 -7.81 -16.03 -4.06
CA ASN A 236 -8.66 -15.34 -5.03
C ASN A 236 -10.14 -15.63 -4.86
N ALA A 237 -10.54 -16.86 -4.54
CA ALA A 237 -11.94 -17.20 -4.32
C ALA A 237 -12.55 -16.42 -3.14
N LEU A 238 -11.82 -16.35 -2.02
CA LEU A 238 -12.24 -15.57 -0.85
C LEU A 238 -12.27 -14.07 -1.15
N ILE A 239 -11.28 -13.55 -1.90
CA ILE A 239 -11.28 -12.16 -2.34
C ILE A 239 -12.54 -11.82 -3.13
N GLN A 240 -12.94 -12.65 -4.10
CA GLN A 240 -14.13 -12.41 -4.91
C GLN A 240 -15.41 -12.45 -4.07
N GLU A 241 -15.50 -13.35 -3.09
CA GLU A 241 -16.63 -13.42 -2.16
C GLU A 241 -16.73 -12.15 -1.31
N LEU A 242 -15.63 -11.75 -0.67
CA LEU A 242 -15.58 -10.55 0.18
C LEU A 242 -15.85 -9.27 -0.62
N VAL A 243 -15.31 -9.17 -1.82
CA VAL A 243 -15.56 -8.04 -2.73
C VAL A 243 -17.04 -7.92 -3.06
N ALA A 244 -17.74 -9.04 -3.32
CA ALA A 244 -19.19 -9.02 -3.54
C ALA A 244 -19.95 -8.52 -2.30
N GLN A 245 -19.52 -8.92 -1.09
CA GLN A 245 -20.10 -8.44 0.17
C GLN A 245 -19.83 -6.94 0.39
N ILE A 246 -18.61 -6.47 0.13
CA ILE A 246 -18.24 -5.04 0.24
C ILE A 246 -19.09 -4.19 -0.72
N ARG A 247 -19.24 -4.64 -1.97
CA ARG A 247 -20.10 -3.94 -2.95
C ARG A 247 -21.56 -3.87 -2.52
N ALA A 248 -22.09 -4.94 -1.95
CA ALA A 248 -23.45 -4.96 -1.43
C ALA A 248 -23.64 -4.07 -0.19
N LYS A 249 -22.56 -3.84 0.59
CA LYS A 249 -22.56 -2.97 1.78
C LYS A 249 -22.51 -1.48 1.42
N HIS A 250 -21.93 -1.12 0.27
CA HIS A 250 -21.72 0.27 -0.16
C HIS A 250 -22.27 0.55 -1.57
N PRO A 251 -23.56 0.27 -1.84
CA PRO A 251 -24.13 0.42 -3.19
C PRO A 251 -24.14 1.87 -3.67
N GLU A 252 -24.26 2.84 -2.76
CA GLU A 252 -24.26 4.28 -3.06
C GLU A 252 -22.90 4.74 -3.64
N VAL A 253 -21.79 4.20 -3.16
CA VAL A 253 -20.45 4.51 -3.64
C VAL A 253 -20.13 3.78 -4.94
N ILE A 254 -20.51 2.51 -5.00
CA ILE A 254 -20.15 1.59 -6.09
C ILE A 254 -21.01 1.80 -7.34
N TYR A 255 -22.28 2.13 -7.18
CA TYR A 255 -23.25 2.19 -8.28
C TYR A 255 -23.94 3.55 -8.38
N GLY A 256 -23.59 4.53 -7.56
CA GLY A 256 -24.24 5.84 -7.51
C GLY A 256 -25.73 5.75 -7.14
N LEU A 257 -26.12 4.73 -6.38
CA LEU A 257 -27.51 4.54 -5.95
C LEU A 257 -27.76 5.37 -4.69
N GLU A 258 -28.82 6.20 -4.71
CA GLU A 258 -29.33 6.90 -3.54
C GLU A 258 -30.14 5.98 -2.62
#